data_44eb4f5dfd2ce9ecbc6ebb9d5d1ac971
#
_entry.id   44eb4f5dfd2ce9ecbc6ebb9d5d1ac971
#
_cell.length_a   1.000
_cell.length_b   1.000
_cell.length_c   1.000
_cell.angle_alpha   90.00
_cell.angle_beta   90.00
_cell.angle_gamma   90.00
#
_symmetry.space_group_name_H-M   'P 1'
#
loop_
_entity.id
_entity.type
_entity.pdbx_description
1 polymer ?
#
loop_
_entity_poly.entity_id
_entity_poly.type
_entity_poly.pdbx_seq_one_letter_code
_entity_poly.pdbx_strand_id
1 'polypeptide(L)'
;RVYPDDQKEQWFDYIDEEFNRRENGFWFTNNGKPTYLTGTHYMYLQWSKIDVGAPDFREANRLFYIFWEACKADKRCYGMCYLKNRRSGFSFMSSAETVNLATLAGDSRYGVLSKTGSDAKKMFTDKIVPISINYPFFFKPIQDGMDRPKTELAYRVPSTRFTRKKITVNESLEEIQGLDTTIDWKNTGDNSYDGEKLAL
;
A
#
# COMPACT_ATOMS: atom_id res chain seq x y z
N ARG A 1 15.22 8.89 6.08
CA ARG A 1 15.32 8.49 4.66
C ARG A 1 16.56 9.16 4.06
N VAL A 2 17.47 8.38 3.57
CA VAL A 2 18.63 8.86 2.84
C VAL A 2 18.41 8.44 1.38
N TYR A 3 18.38 9.42 0.49
CA TYR A 3 18.30 9.16 -0.94
C TYR A 3 19.70 9.23 -1.54
N PRO A 4 19.98 8.46 -2.60
CA PRO A 4 21.22 8.61 -3.36
C PRO A 4 21.36 10.02 -3.92
N ASP A 5 22.60 10.49 -4.08
CA ASP A 5 22.90 11.71 -4.81
C ASP A 5 22.54 11.54 -6.29
N ASP A 6 22.60 12.60 -7.10
CA ASP A 6 22.10 12.66 -8.50
C ASP A 6 22.80 11.69 -9.50
N GLN A 7 23.57 10.71 -9.05
CA GLN A 7 24.21 9.71 -9.90
C GLN A 7 23.22 8.60 -10.26
N LYS A 8 22.85 8.48 -11.54
CA LYS A 8 21.83 7.53 -12.03
C LYS A 8 22.07 6.07 -11.64
N GLU A 9 23.32 5.60 -11.66
CA GLU A 9 23.66 4.22 -11.32
C GLU A 9 23.32 3.90 -9.85
N GLN A 10 23.62 4.82 -8.93
CA GLN A 10 23.28 4.64 -7.50
C GLN A 10 21.78 4.57 -7.25
N TRP A 11 20.96 5.22 -8.11
CA TRP A 11 19.50 5.12 -8.00
C TRP A 11 18.97 3.75 -8.40
N PHE A 12 19.54 3.10 -9.41
CA PHE A 12 19.11 1.76 -9.78
C PHE A 12 19.40 0.76 -8.66
N ASP A 13 20.62 0.72 -8.14
CA ASP A 13 21.01 -0.15 -7.02
C ASP A 13 20.13 0.10 -5.79
N TYR A 14 19.88 1.38 -5.47
CA TYR A 14 19.01 1.76 -4.36
C TYR A 14 17.57 1.28 -4.54
N ILE A 15 17.00 1.45 -5.73
CA ILE A 15 15.64 1.04 -6.04
C ILE A 15 15.52 -0.49 -5.98
N ASP A 16 16.48 -1.21 -6.56
CA ASP A 16 16.50 -2.67 -6.53
C ASP A 16 16.62 -3.21 -5.10
N GLU A 17 17.43 -2.58 -4.26
CA GLU A 17 17.52 -2.94 -2.84
C GLU A 17 16.20 -2.67 -2.10
N GLU A 18 15.51 -1.56 -2.37
CA GLU A 18 14.22 -1.24 -1.75
C GLU A 18 13.11 -2.22 -2.19
N PHE A 19 13.08 -2.64 -3.46
CA PHE A 19 12.18 -3.70 -3.92
C PHE A 19 12.52 -5.04 -3.27
N ASN A 20 13.79 -5.39 -3.17
CA ASN A 20 14.24 -6.60 -2.47
C ASN A 20 13.81 -6.60 -0.99
N ARG A 21 13.96 -5.48 -0.28
CA ARG A 21 13.51 -5.33 1.11
C ARG A 21 11.99 -5.44 1.24
N ARG A 22 11.26 -4.92 0.26
CA ARG A 22 9.80 -5.00 0.20
C ARG A 22 9.32 -6.45 0.02
N GLU A 23 10.03 -7.24 -0.77
CA GLU A 23 9.67 -8.63 -1.07
C GLU A 23 10.18 -9.60 0.00
N ASN A 24 11.46 -9.51 0.32
CA ASN A 24 12.18 -10.51 1.14
C ASN A 24 12.37 -10.10 2.59
N GLY A 25 11.98 -8.84 2.93
CA GLY A 25 12.17 -8.32 4.28
C GLY A 25 13.58 -7.78 4.52
N PHE A 26 13.84 -7.47 5.80
CA PHE A 26 15.06 -6.77 6.19
C PHE A 26 15.54 -7.22 7.56
N TRP A 27 16.85 -7.42 7.69
CA TRP A 27 17.51 -7.70 8.95
C TRP A 27 18.18 -6.45 9.51
N PHE A 28 17.96 -6.17 10.77
CA PHE A 28 18.64 -5.09 11.48
C PHE A 28 19.00 -5.51 12.90
N THR A 29 19.84 -4.71 13.56
CA THR A 29 20.19 -4.94 14.97
C THR A 29 19.30 -4.10 15.85
N ASN A 30 18.49 -4.74 16.68
CA ASN A 30 17.65 -4.11 17.68
C ASN A 30 18.19 -4.42 19.08
N ASN A 31 18.69 -3.41 19.79
CA ASN A 31 19.29 -3.57 21.12
C ASN A 31 20.34 -4.71 21.18
N GLY A 32 21.23 -4.77 20.17
CA GLY A 32 22.29 -5.78 20.08
C GLY A 32 21.82 -7.17 19.59
N LYS A 33 20.54 -7.34 19.25
CA LYS A 33 19.99 -8.62 18.76
C LYS A 33 19.62 -8.53 17.29
N PRO A 34 20.03 -9.50 16.44
CA PRO A 34 19.54 -9.58 15.07
C PRO A 34 18.02 -9.72 15.06
N THR A 35 17.35 -8.85 14.35
CA THR A 35 15.89 -8.81 14.30
C THR A 35 15.43 -8.76 12.83
N TYR A 36 14.57 -9.68 12.45
CA TYR A 36 13.99 -9.73 11.11
C TYR A 36 12.67 -8.98 11.04
N LEU A 37 12.51 -8.17 10.01
CA LEU A 37 11.26 -7.57 9.58
C LEU A 37 10.78 -8.23 8.30
N THR A 38 9.51 -8.59 8.23
CA THR A 38 8.89 -8.99 6.96
C THR A 38 8.86 -7.79 6.01
N GLY A 39 8.74 -8.03 4.72
CA GLY A 39 8.66 -6.97 3.72
C GLY A 39 7.51 -5.98 4.01
N THR A 40 6.34 -6.49 4.37
CA THR A 40 5.18 -5.67 4.78
C THR A 40 5.49 -4.81 6.01
N HIS A 41 6.17 -5.38 7.03
CA HIS A 41 6.56 -4.61 8.22
C HIS A 41 7.61 -3.55 7.89
N TYR A 42 8.57 -3.87 7.04
CA TYR A 42 9.53 -2.91 6.51
C TYR A 42 8.83 -1.73 5.82
N MET A 43 7.89 -2.02 4.91
CA MET A 43 7.11 -0.99 4.22
C MET A 43 6.31 -0.12 5.19
N TYR A 44 5.73 -0.72 6.23
CA TYR A 44 5.03 0.02 7.29
C TYR A 44 5.97 0.99 8.02
N LEU A 45 7.12 0.54 8.47
CA LEU A 45 8.04 1.37 9.25
C LEU A 45 8.73 2.43 8.40
N GLN A 46 9.16 2.09 7.21
CA GLN A 46 10.00 2.96 6.37
C GLN A 46 9.18 3.94 5.53
N TRP A 47 8.07 3.47 4.95
CA TRP A 47 7.39 4.21 3.89
C TRP A 47 5.98 4.68 4.26
N SER A 48 5.37 4.14 5.32
CA SER A 48 4.06 4.61 5.76
C SER A 48 4.16 5.90 6.56
N LYS A 49 3.08 6.68 6.48
CA LYS A 49 2.89 7.88 7.28
C LYS A 49 1.71 7.67 8.23
N ILE A 50 1.93 7.97 9.50
CA ILE A 50 0.89 8.01 10.53
C ILE A 50 0.70 9.44 11.04
N ASP A 51 -0.27 9.67 11.94
CA ASP A 51 -0.61 11.02 12.44
C ASP A 51 0.60 11.77 13.01
N VAL A 52 1.52 11.05 13.65
CA VAL A 52 2.72 11.61 14.30
C VAL A 52 3.99 11.53 13.43
N GLY A 53 3.87 11.16 12.15
CA GLY A 53 5.00 11.01 11.24
C GLY A 53 5.25 9.56 10.84
N ALA A 54 6.47 9.05 11.02
CA ALA A 54 6.79 7.63 10.78
C ALA A 54 6.39 6.78 11.99
N PRO A 55 5.93 5.53 11.76
CA PRO A 55 5.65 4.61 12.86
C PRO A 55 6.94 4.11 13.55
N ASP A 56 6.85 3.86 14.85
CA ASP A 56 7.91 3.27 15.62
C ASP A 56 7.86 1.73 15.60
N PHE A 57 9.04 1.12 15.73
CA PHE A 57 9.14 -0.33 15.90
C PHE A 57 8.49 -0.78 17.21
N ARG A 58 7.63 -1.82 17.11
CA ARG A 58 7.04 -2.51 18.25
C ARG A 58 7.08 -4.00 18.01
N GLU A 59 7.52 -4.76 18.99
CA GLU A 59 7.60 -6.22 18.89
C GLU A 59 6.24 -6.88 18.63
N ALA A 60 5.17 -6.37 19.23
CA ALA A 60 3.81 -6.84 18.96
C ALA A 60 3.40 -6.67 17.49
N ASN A 61 3.83 -5.58 16.84
CA ASN A 61 3.57 -5.37 15.42
C ASN A 61 4.40 -6.35 14.58
N ARG A 62 5.64 -6.62 14.97
CA ARG A 62 6.51 -7.58 14.29
C ARG A 62 5.89 -8.98 14.29
N LEU A 63 5.44 -9.44 15.44
CA LEU A 63 4.78 -10.74 15.57
C LEU A 63 3.48 -10.81 14.73
N PHE A 64 2.71 -9.71 14.72
CA PHE A 64 1.53 -9.61 13.85
C PHE A 64 1.89 -9.77 12.38
N TYR A 65 2.90 -9.06 11.89
CA TYR A 65 3.27 -9.12 10.48
C TYR A 65 3.87 -10.47 10.07
N ILE A 66 4.62 -11.13 10.96
CA ILE A 66 5.08 -12.51 10.71
C ILE A 66 3.89 -13.47 10.55
N PHE A 67 2.92 -13.37 11.45
CA PHE A 67 1.71 -14.19 11.36
C PHE A 67 0.88 -13.86 10.10
N TRP A 68 0.78 -12.59 9.76
CA TRP A 68 0.09 -12.15 8.55
C TRP A 68 0.74 -12.69 7.27
N GLU A 69 2.07 -12.65 7.17
CA GLU A 69 2.79 -13.24 6.04
C GLU A 69 2.53 -14.76 5.93
N ALA A 70 2.49 -15.46 7.05
CA ALA A 70 2.14 -16.87 7.07
C ALA A 70 0.69 -17.10 6.58
N CYS A 71 -0.26 -16.25 6.99
CA CYS A 71 -1.63 -16.30 6.49
C CYS A 71 -1.72 -16.07 4.97
N LYS A 72 -0.98 -15.11 4.44
CA LYS A 72 -0.94 -14.84 2.99
C LYS A 72 -0.33 -16.01 2.20
N ALA A 73 0.66 -16.68 2.75
CA ALA A 73 1.33 -17.81 2.12
C ALA A 73 0.46 -19.09 2.11
N ASP A 74 -0.47 -19.26 3.04
CA ASP A 74 -1.33 -20.44 3.11
C ASP A 74 -2.60 -20.26 2.28
N LYS A 75 -2.69 -20.93 1.16
CA LYS A 75 -3.85 -20.89 0.24
C LYS A 75 -5.19 -21.32 0.87
N ARG A 76 -5.17 -21.93 2.05
CA ARG A 76 -6.37 -22.32 2.81
C ARG A 76 -6.87 -21.19 3.72
N CYS A 77 -6.05 -20.15 3.89
CA CYS A 77 -6.39 -19.00 4.72
C CYS A 77 -7.18 -17.98 3.89
N TYR A 78 -8.45 -17.78 4.22
CA TYR A 78 -9.33 -16.82 3.54
C TYR A 78 -9.31 -15.42 4.17
N GLY A 79 -8.65 -15.26 5.30
CA GLY A 79 -8.58 -14.00 6.02
C GLY A 79 -8.15 -14.19 7.46
N MET A 80 -8.08 -13.10 8.19
CA MET A 80 -7.64 -13.10 9.58
C MET A 80 -8.59 -12.30 10.46
N CYS A 81 -9.00 -12.90 11.59
CA CYS A 81 -9.68 -12.19 12.66
C CYS A 81 -8.64 -11.76 13.71
N TYR A 82 -8.46 -10.45 13.88
CA TYR A 82 -7.49 -9.91 14.82
C TYR A 82 -8.18 -9.24 16.01
N LEU A 83 -8.10 -9.87 17.17
CA LEU A 83 -8.56 -9.28 18.42
C LEU A 83 -7.49 -8.36 18.99
N LYS A 84 -7.84 -7.12 19.20
CA LYS A 84 -6.89 -6.08 19.62
C LYS A 84 -7.50 -5.15 20.67
N ASN A 85 -6.65 -4.56 21.49
CA ASN A 85 -7.04 -3.47 22.37
C ASN A 85 -7.23 -2.15 21.59
N ARG A 86 -7.90 -1.20 22.21
CA ARG A 86 -8.02 0.16 21.67
C ARG A 86 -6.64 0.82 21.62
N ARG A 87 -6.38 1.63 20.56
CA ARG A 87 -5.13 2.37 20.32
C ARG A 87 -3.88 1.51 20.03
N SER A 88 -4.06 0.26 19.60
CA SER A 88 -2.93 -0.61 19.16
C SER A 88 -2.24 -0.15 17.86
N GLY A 89 -2.80 0.83 17.14
CA GLY A 89 -2.26 1.27 15.83
C GLY A 89 -2.71 0.40 14.65
N PHE A 90 -3.51 -0.64 14.89
CA PHE A 90 -3.92 -1.62 13.88
C PHE A 90 -4.54 -1.00 12.62
N SER A 91 -5.36 0.05 12.76
CA SER A 91 -5.96 0.72 11.59
C SER A 91 -4.92 1.35 10.66
N PHE A 92 -3.77 1.78 11.17
CA PHE A 92 -2.66 2.23 10.33
C PHE A 92 -1.91 1.06 9.69
N MET A 93 -1.73 -0.03 10.44
CA MET A 93 -1.09 -1.25 9.94
C MET A 93 -1.89 -1.86 8.79
N SER A 94 -3.21 -2.00 8.95
CA SER A 94 -4.09 -2.52 7.90
C SER A 94 -4.16 -1.57 6.69
N SER A 95 -4.22 -0.25 6.91
CA SER A 95 -4.19 0.73 5.82
C SER A 95 -2.87 0.70 5.05
N ALA A 96 -1.75 0.51 5.74
CA ALA A 96 -0.44 0.39 5.11
C ALA A 96 -0.34 -0.89 4.27
N GLU A 97 -0.87 -2.00 4.77
CA GLU A 97 -0.92 -3.26 4.02
C GLU A 97 -1.82 -3.15 2.80
N THR A 98 -3.00 -2.52 2.93
CA THR A 98 -3.89 -2.28 1.78
C THR A 98 -3.16 -1.52 0.67
N VAL A 99 -2.45 -0.44 0.99
CA VAL A 99 -1.67 0.32 0.01
C VAL A 99 -0.50 -0.51 -0.53
N ASN A 100 0.18 -1.27 0.33
CA ASN A 100 1.27 -2.13 -0.07
C ASN A 100 0.80 -3.17 -1.11
N LEU A 101 -0.25 -3.89 -0.84
CA LEU A 101 -0.80 -4.88 -1.77
C LEU A 101 -1.34 -4.25 -3.05
N ALA A 102 -2.08 -3.15 -2.95
CA ALA A 102 -2.66 -2.47 -4.09
C ALA A 102 -1.64 -1.84 -5.04
N THR A 103 -0.42 -1.60 -4.59
CA THR A 103 0.69 -1.11 -5.43
C THR A 103 1.56 -2.24 -6.01
N LEU A 104 1.22 -3.51 -5.73
CA LEU A 104 1.91 -4.69 -6.27
C LEU A 104 1.01 -5.53 -7.18
N ALA A 105 -0.28 -5.63 -6.84
CA ALA A 105 -1.21 -6.52 -7.53
C ALA A 105 -1.90 -5.80 -8.69
N GLY A 106 -1.97 -6.46 -9.84
CA GLY A 106 -2.82 -6.06 -10.96
C GLY A 106 -4.25 -6.59 -10.82
N ASP A 107 -5.21 -5.94 -11.48
CA ASP A 107 -6.61 -6.33 -11.59
C ASP A 107 -7.29 -6.64 -10.24
N SER A 108 -6.95 -5.87 -9.22
CA SER A 108 -7.35 -6.15 -7.83
C SER A 108 -8.22 -5.04 -7.24
N ARG A 109 -9.14 -5.42 -6.36
CA ARG A 109 -9.98 -4.48 -5.61
C ARG A 109 -9.79 -4.66 -4.11
N TYR A 110 -9.68 -3.54 -3.42
CA TYR A 110 -9.52 -3.48 -1.97
C TYR A 110 -10.63 -2.62 -1.39
N GLY A 111 -11.34 -3.15 -0.39
CA GLY A 111 -12.49 -2.47 0.18
C GLY A 111 -12.31 -2.18 1.67
N VAL A 112 -12.78 -1.01 2.11
CA VAL A 112 -12.82 -0.64 3.52
C VAL A 112 -14.25 -0.61 4.01
N LEU A 113 -14.52 -1.43 5.02
CA LEU A 113 -15.75 -1.39 5.81
C LEU A 113 -15.45 -0.99 7.25
N SER A 114 -16.34 -0.24 7.86
CA SER A 114 -16.26 0.11 9.27
C SER A 114 -17.67 0.18 9.87
N LYS A 115 -17.75 0.39 11.17
CA LYS A 115 -19.02 0.49 11.91
C LYS A 115 -20.00 1.48 11.24
N THR A 116 -19.49 2.57 10.71
CA THR A 116 -20.27 3.56 9.95
C THR A 116 -19.53 3.95 8.66
N GLY A 117 -20.28 4.43 7.66
CA GLY A 117 -19.67 4.95 6.43
C GLY A 117 -18.74 6.15 6.68
N SER A 118 -19.04 6.98 7.68
CA SER A 118 -18.16 8.09 8.06
C SER A 118 -16.83 7.61 8.62
N ASP A 119 -16.81 6.50 9.38
CA ASP A 119 -15.59 5.92 9.91
C ASP A 119 -14.77 5.22 8.80
N ALA A 120 -15.44 4.53 7.87
CA ALA A 120 -14.80 3.94 6.68
C ALA A 120 -14.16 5.04 5.82
N LYS A 121 -14.91 6.13 5.55
CA LYS A 121 -14.40 7.28 4.82
C LYS A 121 -13.19 7.91 5.51
N LYS A 122 -13.23 8.12 6.83
CA LYS A 122 -12.08 8.64 7.59
C LYS A 122 -10.87 7.71 7.51
N MET A 123 -11.06 6.39 7.59
CA MET A 123 -9.97 5.45 7.43
C MET A 123 -9.33 5.59 6.03
N PHE A 124 -10.14 5.75 5.00
CA PHE A 124 -9.66 5.97 3.65
C PHE A 124 -8.92 7.31 3.50
N THR A 125 -9.56 8.44 3.84
CA THR A 125 -9.01 9.80 3.62
C THR A 125 -7.83 10.13 4.53
N ASP A 126 -7.85 9.68 5.78
CA ASP A 126 -6.89 10.10 6.80
C ASP A 126 -5.74 9.11 6.97
N LYS A 127 -5.85 7.88 6.42
CA LYS A 127 -4.82 6.85 6.54
C LYS A 127 -4.36 6.32 5.20
N ILE A 128 -5.25 5.72 4.39
CA ILE A 128 -4.88 5.10 3.11
C ILE A 128 -4.29 6.14 2.15
N VAL A 129 -5.01 7.22 1.90
CA VAL A 129 -4.57 8.27 0.97
C VAL A 129 -3.24 8.91 1.39
N PRO A 130 -3.02 9.33 2.66
CA PRO A 130 -1.73 9.86 3.09
C PRO A 130 -0.57 8.86 2.98
N ILE A 131 -0.80 7.58 3.24
CA ILE A 131 0.22 6.54 3.06
C ILE A 131 0.61 6.42 1.59
N SER A 132 -0.37 6.33 0.68
CA SER A 132 -0.13 6.30 -0.77
C SER A 132 0.65 7.52 -1.25
N ILE A 133 0.26 8.73 -0.83
CA ILE A 133 0.97 9.97 -1.19
C ILE A 133 2.42 9.95 -0.70
N ASN A 134 2.67 9.35 0.46
CA ASN A 134 3.99 9.33 1.08
C ASN A 134 4.96 8.31 0.45
N TYR A 135 4.48 7.39 -0.37
CA TYR A 135 5.36 6.46 -1.10
C TYR A 135 6.29 7.23 -2.05
N PRO A 136 7.53 6.77 -2.23
CA PRO A 136 8.45 7.35 -3.20
C PRO A 136 7.97 7.07 -4.63
N PHE A 137 8.49 7.82 -5.59
CA PHE A 137 8.07 7.71 -7.00
C PHE A 137 8.20 6.29 -7.56
N PHE A 138 9.23 5.55 -7.16
CA PHE A 138 9.49 4.20 -7.65
C PHE A 138 8.54 3.11 -7.09
N PHE A 139 7.80 3.40 -6.03
CA PHE A 139 6.74 2.53 -5.52
C PHE A 139 5.33 2.98 -5.91
N LYS A 140 5.20 4.13 -6.58
CA LYS A 140 3.91 4.66 -7.00
C LYS A 140 3.54 4.18 -8.39
N PRO A 141 2.48 3.39 -8.55
CA PRO A 141 1.90 3.14 -9.86
C PRO A 141 1.28 4.41 -10.44
N ILE A 142 0.96 4.37 -11.74
CA ILE A 142 0.19 5.42 -12.37
C ILE A 142 -1.17 5.53 -11.67
N GLN A 143 -1.52 6.74 -11.25
CA GLN A 143 -2.76 7.02 -10.56
C GLN A 143 -3.71 7.80 -11.48
N ASP A 144 -4.96 7.35 -11.56
CA ASP A 144 -6.04 8.08 -12.21
C ASP A 144 -6.77 8.97 -11.20
N GLY A 145 -7.12 10.18 -11.61
CA GLY A 145 -7.89 11.12 -10.82
C GLY A 145 -7.06 12.08 -9.96
N MET A 146 -7.62 12.51 -8.84
CA MET A 146 -7.02 13.53 -7.97
C MET A 146 -5.95 12.94 -7.07
N ASP A 147 -4.94 13.73 -6.71
CA ASP A 147 -3.89 13.33 -5.75
C ASP A 147 -4.46 12.95 -4.38
N ARG A 148 -5.57 13.56 -3.98
CA ARG A 148 -6.25 13.30 -2.71
C ARG A 148 -7.71 12.89 -2.93
N PRO A 149 -7.96 11.67 -3.38
CA PRO A 149 -9.31 11.20 -3.62
C PRO A 149 -10.09 11.06 -2.30
N LYS A 150 -11.42 11.20 -2.38
CA LYS A 150 -12.32 11.09 -1.22
C LYS A 150 -13.15 9.81 -1.21
N THR A 151 -13.21 9.11 -2.33
CA THR A 151 -14.07 7.93 -2.52
C THR A 151 -13.31 6.72 -3.02
N GLU A 152 -12.48 6.87 -4.03
CA GLU A 152 -11.74 5.79 -4.68
C GLU A 152 -10.32 6.26 -4.99
N LEU A 153 -9.33 5.42 -4.73
CA LEU A 153 -7.95 5.56 -5.16
C LEU A 153 -7.72 4.50 -6.25
N ALA A 154 -7.49 4.95 -7.47
CA ALA A 154 -7.36 4.07 -8.63
C ALA A 154 -5.95 4.13 -9.21
N TYR A 155 -5.30 2.97 -9.29
CA TYR A 155 -4.00 2.78 -9.94
C TYR A 155 -4.21 2.21 -11.35
N ARG A 156 -4.58 3.08 -12.27
CA ARG A 156 -4.81 2.74 -13.68
C ARG A 156 -4.37 3.89 -14.58
N VAL A 157 -4.17 3.59 -15.85
CA VAL A 157 -3.91 4.62 -16.86
C VAL A 157 -5.16 5.49 -17.03
N PRO A 158 -5.06 6.83 -16.91
CA PRO A 158 -6.21 7.70 -17.09
C PRO A 158 -6.87 7.50 -18.44
N SER A 159 -8.20 7.34 -18.44
CA SER A 159 -8.94 7.20 -19.68
C SER A 159 -8.81 8.46 -20.54
N THR A 160 -8.58 8.29 -21.82
CA THR A 160 -8.10 9.17 -22.90
C THR A 160 -8.74 10.55 -23.08
N ARG A 161 -9.49 11.09 -22.15
CA ARG A 161 -9.94 12.49 -22.26
C ARG A 161 -8.82 13.52 -22.26
N PHE A 162 -7.62 13.17 -21.79
CA PHE A 162 -6.44 14.06 -21.75
C PHE A 162 -5.43 13.84 -22.88
N THR A 163 -5.51 12.78 -23.65
CA THR A 163 -4.55 12.46 -24.73
C THR A 163 -4.86 13.16 -26.07
N ARG A 164 -5.79 14.10 -26.12
CA ARG A 164 -6.02 14.89 -27.35
C ARG A 164 -5.09 16.08 -27.56
N LYS A 165 -4.09 16.29 -26.71
CA LYS A 165 -2.94 17.14 -27.09
C LYS A 165 -1.94 16.25 -27.81
N LYS A 166 -1.90 16.37 -29.13
CA LYS A 166 -0.91 15.81 -30.04
C LYS A 166 0.47 15.76 -29.41
N ILE A 167 0.88 14.60 -28.95
CA ILE A 167 2.28 14.25 -28.88
C ILE A 167 2.58 13.59 -30.21
N THR A 168 3.08 14.37 -31.13
CA THR A 168 3.72 13.87 -32.34
C THR A 168 5.10 13.41 -31.91
N VAL A 169 5.21 12.19 -31.42
CA VAL A 169 6.49 11.53 -31.20
C VAL A 169 6.45 10.26 -32.02
N ASN A 170 7.27 10.21 -33.03
CA ASN A 170 7.66 9.03 -33.78
C ASN A 170 8.56 8.15 -32.90
N GLU A 171 8.00 7.54 -31.87
CA GLU A 171 8.65 6.47 -31.11
C GLU A 171 7.56 5.47 -30.74
N SER A 172 7.86 4.19 -30.95
CA SER A 172 7.03 3.07 -30.55
C SER A 172 6.45 3.31 -29.15
N LEU A 173 5.17 3.60 -29.08
CA LEU A 173 4.42 3.65 -27.84
C LEU A 173 4.48 2.23 -27.26
N GLU A 174 5.42 1.97 -26.37
CA GLU A 174 5.27 0.91 -25.42
C GLU A 174 3.95 1.18 -24.71
N GLU A 175 3.02 0.25 -24.82
CA GLU A 175 1.73 0.34 -24.12
C GLU A 175 2.02 0.48 -22.63
N ILE A 176 1.81 1.66 -22.09
CA ILE A 176 1.93 1.89 -20.65
C ILE A 176 0.79 1.12 -19.99
N GLN A 177 1.10 -0.02 -19.39
CA GLN A 177 0.13 -0.80 -18.64
C GLN A 177 -0.04 -0.21 -17.25
N GLY A 178 -1.29 0.09 -16.88
CA GLY A 178 -1.68 0.37 -15.50
C GLY A 178 -1.86 -0.92 -14.72
N LEU A 179 -1.90 -0.84 -13.39
CA LEU A 179 -2.22 -2.00 -12.54
C LEU A 179 -3.71 -2.37 -12.57
N ASP A 180 -4.59 -1.45 -12.97
CA ASP A 180 -6.06 -1.58 -12.91
C ASP A 180 -6.57 -2.00 -11.52
N THR A 181 -5.93 -1.48 -10.50
CA THR A 181 -6.22 -1.78 -9.09
C THR A 181 -6.87 -0.59 -8.41
N THR A 182 -7.86 -0.87 -7.57
CA THR A 182 -8.61 0.16 -6.85
C THR A 182 -8.68 -0.10 -5.36
N ILE A 183 -8.70 1.00 -4.59
CA ILE A 183 -9.03 0.99 -3.17
C ILE A 183 -10.21 1.93 -2.96
N ASP A 184 -11.28 1.45 -2.38
CA ASP A 184 -12.46 2.26 -2.06
C ASP A 184 -12.97 2.01 -0.63
N TRP A 185 -14.03 2.70 -0.26
CA TRP A 185 -14.74 2.45 0.98
C TRP A 185 -16.25 2.45 0.72
N LYS A 186 -16.98 1.63 1.46
CA LYS A 186 -18.44 1.61 1.39
C LYS A 186 -19.05 1.75 2.77
N ASN A 187 -20.32 2.16 2.79
CA ASN A 187 -21.12 2.13 4.00
C ASN A 187 -21.41 0.67 4.36
N THR A 188 -21.33 0.32 5.63
CA THR A 188 -21.70 -1.03 6.09
C THR A 188 -23.20 -1.22 5.91
N GLY A 189 -23.58 -2.18 5.11
CA GLY A 189 -24.93 -2.60 4.81
C GLY A 189 -24.93 -4.05 4.37
N ASP A 190 -26.11 -4.66 4.31
CA ASP A 190 -26.24 -6.09 4.00
C ASP A 190 -25.68 -6.49 2.64
N ASN A 191 -25.63 -5.53 1.70
CA ASN A 191 -25.15 -5.76 0.32
C ASN A 191 -23.86 -4.98 -0.01
N SER A 192 -23.09 -4.56 1.00
CA SER A 192 -21.81 -3.89 0.76
C SER A 192 -20.81 -4.88 0.18
N TYR A 193 -20.30 -4.60 -1.02
CA TYR A 193 -19.40 -5.47 -1.79
C TYR A 193 -20.00 -6.83 -2.20
N ASP A 194 -21.34 -6.97 -2.16
CA ASP A 194 -22.00 -8.18 -2.67
C ASP A 194 -21.69 -8.37 -4.17
N GLY A 195 -21.29 -9.58 -4.53
CA GLY A 195 -20.87 -9.91 -5.90
C GLY A 195 -19.52 -9.33 -6.34
N GLU A 196 -18.81 -8.59 -5.49
CA GLU A 196 -17.49 -8.07 -5.83
C GLU A 196 -16.37 -8.98 -5.30
N LYS A 197 -15.41 -9.30 -6.17
CA LYS A 197 -14.22 -10.04 -5.76
C LYS A 197 -13.22 -9.06 -5.13
N LEU A 198 -13.14 -9.05 -3.81
CA LEU A 198 -12.13 -8.28 -3.08
C LEU A 198 -10.86 -9.11 -2.89
N ALA A 199 -9.71 -8.45 -2.95
CA ALA A 199 -8.41 -9.04 -2.66
C ALA A 199 -8.06 -8.90 -1.16
N LEU A 200 -8.59 -7.87 -0.50
CA LEU A 200 -8.47 -7.61 0.94
C LEU A 200 -9.59 -6.67 1.40
#